data_3da7f79132f074b8fafd19e4f5ffa19b
#
_entry.id   3da7f79132f074b8fafd19e4f5ffa19b
#
_cell.length_a   1.000
_cell.length_b   1.000
_cell.length_c   1.000
_cell.angle_alpha   90.00
_cell.angle_beta   90.00
_cell.angle_gamma   90.00
#
_symmetry.space_group_name_H-M   'P 1'
#
loop_
_entity.id
_entity.type
_entity.pdbx_description
1 polymer ?
#
loop_
_entity_poly.entity_id
_entity_poly.type
_entity_poly.pdbx_seq_one_letter_code
_entity_poly.pdbx_strand_id
1 'polypeptide(L)'
;GIDCALLYNPALFEVRNVKLVPYVQALEKDSAFYTRGFLTVSGTLAGEHVTVVVCHLPSRFSDSFYREQGAKQVLAIRDSLQREDKDCKVLVMGDMNDDPIDKSMSEALRGKANINEVGEGDMYNPWYNVLAKEGAGTLQYQGSWNLFDQILLSKNLLNANGSKDYSSLKYWKNQIFKRDYLFQTEGKYKGMPKRTTAGGVWLDGFSDHLPVVVYLVKEKQ
;
A
#
# COMPACT_ATOMS: atom_id res chain seq x y z
N GLY A 1 0.62 -7.09 19.81
CA GLY A 1 1.29 -6.67 18.57
C GLY A 1 0.33 -5.91 17.68
N ILE A 2 0.86 -5.26 16.66
CA ILE A 2 0.06 -4.64 15.60
C ILE A 2 0.14 -5.57 14.39
N ASP A 3 -1.02 -6.01 13.89
CA ASP A 3 -1.11 -6.95 12.77
C ASP A 3 -1.84 -6.33 11.58
N CYS A 4 -1.71 -6.98 10.41
CA CYS A 4 -2.42 -6.60 9.20
C CYS A 4 -3.82 -7.22 9.20
N ALA A 5 -4.81 -6.45 8.72
CA ALA A 5 -6.19 -6.91 8.55
C ALA A 5 -6.78 -6.37 7.24
N LEU A 6 -7.76 -7.08 6.69
CA LEU A 6 -8.55 -6.65 5.55
C LEU A 6 -10.03 -6.68 5.90
N LEU A 7 -10.68 -5.53 5.83
CA LEU A 7 -12.14 -5.42 5.86
C LEU A 7 -12.65 -5.35 4.41
N TYR A 8 -13.66 -6.13 4.08
CA TYR A 8 -14.20 -6.18 2.73
C TYR A 8 -15.73 -6.32 2.73
N ASN A 9 -16.34 -5.91 1.62
CA ASN A 9 -17.75 -6.15 1.40
C ASN A 9 -17.93 -7.52 0.70
N PRO A 10 -18.54 -8.53 1.35
CA PRO A 10 -18.68 -9.87 0.78
C PRO A 10 -19.61 -9.93 -0.44
N ALA A 11 -20.46 -8.93 -0.64
CA ALA A 11 -21.28 -8.83 -1.85
C ALA A 11 -20.49 -8.40 -3.10
N LEU A 12 -19.28 -7.84 -2.91
CA LEU A 12 -18.43 -7.34 -4.01
C LEU A 12 -17.17 -8.18 -4.18
N PHE A 13 -16.58 -8.66 -3.08
CA PHE A 13 -15.36 -9.45 -3.08
C PHE A 13 -15.62 -10.82 -2.47
N GLU A 14 -15.69 -11.84 -3.32
CA GLU A 14 -15.82 -13.23 -2.91
C GLU A 14 -14.44 -13.79 -2.54
N VAL A 15 -14.13 -13.82 -1.26
CA VAL A 15 -12.84 -14.33 -0.75
C VAL A 15 -12.79 -15.86 -0.91
N ARG A 16 -11.68 -16.36 -1.47
CA ARG A 16 -11.44 -17.80 -1.72
C ARG A 16 -10.27 -18.33 -0.92
N ASN A 17 -9.25 -17.52 -0.69
CA ASN A 17 -8.06 -17.95 0.03
C ASN A 17 -7.51 -16.81 0.89
N VAL A 18 -7.08 -17.16 2.11
CA VAL A 18 -6.44 -16.24 3.05
C VAL A 18 -5.18 -16.90 3.58
N LYS A 19 -4.04 -16.22 3.46
CA LYS A 19 -2.75 -16.72 3.92
C LYS A 19 -1.96 -15.60 4.60
N LEU A 20 -1.41 -15.88 5.77
CA LEU A 20 -0.40 -15.05 6.39
C LEU A 20 0.97 -15.59 6.00
N VAL A 21 1.74 -14.80 5.25
CA VAL A 21 3.11 -15.13 4.86
C VAL A 21 4.05 -14.49 5.88
N PRO A 22 4.84 -15.26 6.62
CA PRO A 22 5.74 -14.69 7.61
C PRO A 22 6.83 -13.85 6.95
N TYR A 23 7.23 -12.77 7.63
CA TYR A 23 8.44 -12.06 7.26
C TYR A 23 9.65 -12.96 7.56
N VAL A 24 10.51 -13.13 6.58
CA VAL A 24 11.73 -13.94 6.69
C VAL A 24 12.95 -13.06 6.38
N GLN A 25 13.90 -13.03 7.30
CA GLN A 25 15.16 -12.35 7.05
C GLN A 25 16.05 -13.18 6.12
N ALA A 26 16.62 -12.51 5.13
CA ALA A 26 17.53 -13.14 4.18
C ALA A 26 18.97 -13.28 4.72
N LEU A 27 19.28 -12.76 5.92
CA LEU A 27 20.63 -12.74 6.47
C LEU A 27 20.68 -13.21 7.93
N GLU A 28 21.72 -13.96 8.24
CA GLU A 28 22.13 -14.38 9.59
C GLU A 28 22.46 -13.20 10.53
N LYS A 29 22.35 -11.97 10.07
CA LYS A 29 22.87 -10.78 10.74
C LYS A 29 22.13 -10.40 12.01
N ASP A 30 20.86 -10.78 12.13
CA ASP A 30 20.08 -10.53 13.34
C ASP A 30 18.92 -11.54 13.46
N SER A 31 19.23 -12.71 13.98
CA SER A 31 18.25 -13.77 14.22
C SER A 31 17.16 -13.36 15.23
N ALA A 32 17.33 -12.23 15.90
CA ALA A 32 16.40 -11.70 16.90
C ALA A 32 15.39 -10.69 16.30
N PHE A 33 15.57 -10.21 15.06
CA PHE A 33 14.64 -9.26 14.47
C PHE A 33 13.31 -9.96 14.13
N TYR A 34 12.26 -9.53 14.76
CA TYR A 34 10.91 -10.04 14.54
C TYR A 34 9.97 -8.91 14.14
N THR A 35 9.19 -9.13 13.09
CA THR A 35 8.14 -8.23 12.64
C THR A 35 6.94 -9.01 12.10
N ARG A 36 5.85 -8.30 11.82
CA ARG A 36 4.61 -8.88 11.29
C ARG A 36 4.81 -9.41 9.88
N GLY A 37 4.04 -10.45 9.54
CA GLY A 37 4.00 -11.02 8.20
C GLY A 37 3.09 -10.22 7.25
N PHE A 38 2.91 -10.77 6.05
CA PHE A 38 2.11 -10.21 4.97
C PHE A 38 0.79 -10.99 4.85
N LEU A 39 -0.34 -10.29 4.99
CA LEU A 39 -1.65 -10.89 4.81
C LEU A 39 -2.00 -10.91 3.32
N THR A 40 -2.16 -12.08 2.73
CA THR A 40 -2.62 -12.25 1.35
C THR A 40 -4.07 -12.75 1.35
N VAL A 41 -4.93 -12.03 0.64
CA VAL A 41 -6.34 -12.38 0.50
C VAL A 41 -6.67 -12.44 -0.98
N SER A 42 -6.95 -13.63 -1.48
CA SER A 42 -7.29 -13.88 -2.88
C SER A 42 -8.77 -14.19 -3.04
N GLY A 43 -9.36 -13.73 -4.12
CA GLY A 43 -10.77 -13.94 -4.39
C GLY A 43 -11.21 -13.38 -5.73
N THR A 44 -12.52 -13.25 -5.90
CA THR A 44 -13.15 -12.73 -7.12
C THR A 44 -13.74 -11.34 -6.83
N LEU A 45 -13.31 -10.32 -7.57
CA LEU A 45 -13.84 -8.97 -7.57
C LEU A 45 -14.30 -8.60 -8.98
N ALA A 46 -15.56 -8.23 -9.14
CA ALA A 46 -16.15 -7.91 -10.45
C ALA A 46 -15.95 -9.03 -11.51
N GLY A 47 -15.98 -10.31 -11.07
CA GLY A 47 -15.78 -11.48 -11.93
C GLY A 47 -14.32 -11.77 -12.30
N GLU A 48 -13.35 -11.10 -11.68
CA GLU A 48 -11.93 -11.29 -11.99
C GLU A 48 -11.13 -11.72 -10.76
N HIS A 49 -10.07 -12.50 -10.98
CA HIS A 49 -9.19 -12.93 -9.91
C HIS A 49 -8.35 -11.75 -9.39
N VAL A 50 -8.52 -11.42 -8.13
CA VAL A 50 -7.83 -10.34 -7.44
C VAL A 50 -7.19 -10.87 -6.16
N THR A 51 -5.95 -10.51 -5.93
CA THR A 51 -5.27 -10.73 -4.65
C THR A 51 -4.85 -9.40 -4.04
N VAL A 52 -5.23 -9.21 -2.78
CA VAL A 52 -4.78 -8.09 -1.97
C VAL A 52 -3.69 -8.58 -1.03
N VAL A 53 -2.53 -7.94 -1.07
CA VAL A 53 -1.41 -8.15 -0.14
C VAL A 53 -1.36 -6.98 0.81
N VAL A 54 -1.68 -7.21 2.07
CA VAL A 54 -1.67 -6.18 3.10
C VAL A 54 -0.35 -6.23 3.86
N CYS A 55 0.32 -5.10 3.94
CA CYS A 55 1.65 -4.95 4.53
C CYS A 55 1.64 -3.90 5.64
N HIS A 56 2.50 -4.07 6.62
CA HIS A 56 2.95 -3.00 7.49
C HIS A 56 4.45 -3.22 7.74
N LEU A 57 5.28 -2.56 6.93
CA LEU A 57 6.73 -2.74 6.97
C LEU A 57 7.34 -2.19 8.27
N PRO A 58 8.56 -2.62 8.64
CA PRO A 58 9.23 -2.12 9.84
C PRO A 58 9.36 -0.60 9.87
N SER A 59 9.11 -0.01 11.05
CA SER A 59 9.18 1.44 11.21
C SER A 59 10.60 1.98 10.96
N ARG A 60 10.72 3.30 10.76
CA ARG A 60 12.02 3.98 10.58
C ARG A 60 12.91 3.99 11.82
N PHE A 61 12.45 3.44 12.95
CA PHE A 61 13.33 3.10 14.07
C PHE A 61 14.27 1.93 13.76
N SER A 62 13.86 1.04 12.84
CA SER A 62 14.68 -0.03 12.30
C SER A 62 15.44 0.45 11.07
N ASP A 63 16.58 -0.20 10.77
CA ASP A 63 17.35 0.07 9.58
C ASP A 63 16.48 -0.11 8.30
N SER A 64 16.74 0.70 7.27
CA SER A 64 16.06 0.64 5.97
C SER A 64 16.17 -0.74 5.30
N PHE A 65 17.27 -1.45 5.58
CA PHE A 65 17.49 -2.81 5.12
C PHE A 65 16.29 -3.73 5.38
N TYR A 66 15.67 -3.66 6.57
CA TYR A 66 14.53 -4.52 6.89
C TYR A 66 13.29 -4.18 6.06
N ARG A 67 13.06 -2.91 5.74
CA ARG A 67 11.97 -2.51 4.82
C ARG A 67 12.24 -2.96 3.39
N GLU A 68 13.48 -2.84 2.92
CA GLU A 68 13.89 -3.33 1.60
C GLU A 68 13.74 -4.87 1.49
N GLN A 69 14.10 -5.62 2.54
CA GLN A 69 13.88 -7.08 2.56
C GLN A 69 12.39 -7.43 2.56
N GLY A 70 11.58 -6.74 3.34
CA GLY A 70 10.12 -6.91 3.34
C GLY A 70 9.52 -6.63 1.96
N ALA A 71 9.93 -5.54 1.33
CA ALA A 71 9.49 -5.16 -0.02
C ALA A 71 9.87 -6.20 -1.09
N LYS A 72 11.08 -6.78 -1.02
CA LYS A 72 11.49 -7.90 -1.89
C LYS A 72 10.63 -9.14 -1.69
N GLN A 73 10.26 -9.47 -0.45
CA GLN A 73 9.37 -10.60 -0.17
C GLN A 73 7.96 -10.35 -0.72
N VAL A 74 7.42 -9.13 -0.57
CA VAL A 74 6.13 -8.75 -1.16
C VAL A 74 6.17 -8.87 -2.68
N LEU A 75 7.27 -8.42 -3.31
CA LEU A 75 7.46 -8.60 -4.75
C LEU A 75 7.47 -10.09 -5.15
N ALA A 76 8.17 -10.93 -4.38
CA ALA A 76 8.21 -12.37 -4.61
C ALA A 76 6.83 -13.04 -4.45
N ILE A 77 6.01 -12.57 -3.50
CA ILE A 77 4.61 -13.01 -3.36
C ILE A 77 3.82 -12.68 -4.63
N ARG A 78 3.90 -11.43 -5.12
CA ARG A 78 3.24 -11.01 -6.36
C ARG A 78 3.72 -11.84 -7.56
N ASP A 79 5.02 -12.08 -7.69
CA ASP A 79 5.60 -12.89 -8.77
C ASP A 79 5.11 -14.34 -8.73
N SER A 80 4.96 -14.91 -7.54
CA SER A 80 4.40 -16.26 -7.38
C SER A 80 2.94 -16.32 -7.82
N LEU A 81 2.12 -15.35 -7.39
CA LEU A 81 0.72 -15.26 -7.76
C LEU A 81 0.53 -15.15 -9.28
N GLN A 82 1.31 -14.30 -9.94
CA GLN A 82 1.21 -14.10 -11.40
C GLN A 82 1.90 -15.21 -12.22
N ARG A 83 2.75 -16.02 -11.62
CA ARG A 83 3.28 -17.23 -12.24
C ARG A 83 2.25 -18.36 -12.24
N GLU A 84 1.45 -18.46 -11.18
CA GLU A 84 0.36 -19.42 -11.05
C GLU A 84 -0.84 -19.02 -11.92
N ASP A 85 -1.17 -17.74 -11.96
CA ASP A 85 -2.24 -17.16 -12.77
C ASP A 85 -1.82 -15.79 -13.29
N LYS A 86 -1.51 -15.69 -14.60
CA LYS A 86 -1.08 -14.45 -15.26
C LYS A 86 -2.14 -13.35 -15.22
N ASP A 87 -3.41 -13.73 -15.13
CA ASP A 87 -4.53 -12.80 -15.08
C ASP A 87 -4.81 -12.29 -13.66
N CYS A 88 -4.20 -12.91 -12.64
CA CYS A 88 -4.32 -12.46 -11.26
C CYS A 88 -3.90 -11.00 -11.12
N LYS A 89 -4.84 -10.16 -10.72
CA LYS A 89 -4.63 -8.74 -10.43
C LYS A 89 -4.17 -8.60 -8.98
N VAL A 90 -3.04 -7.95 -8.78
CA VAL A 90 -2.44 -7.81 -7.43
C VAL A 90 -2.43 -6.36 -7.00
N LEU A 91 -2.99 -6.13 -5.80
CA LEU A 91 -2.86 -4.88 -5.07
C LEU A 91 -1.97 -5.13 -3.84
N VAL A 92 -0.96 -4.29 -3.67
CA VAL A 92 -0.11 -4.27 -2.47
C VAL A 92 -0.44 -3.01 -1.70
N MET A 93 -0.93 -3.13 -0.46
CA MET A 93 -1.39 -1.97 0.29
C MET A 93 -0.98 -2.02 1.76
N GLY A 94 -0.87 -0.85 2.37
CA GLY A 94 -0.64 -0.68 3.80
C GLY A 94 0.34 0.43 4.13
N ASP A 95 0.80 0.44 5.38
CA ASP A 95 1.84 1.34 5.86
C ASP A 95 3.22 0.75 5.50
N MET A 96 3.86 1.37 4.53
CA MET A 96 5.18 0.96 4.04
C MET A 96 6.32 1.50 4.90
N ASN A 97 6.04 2.45 5.81
CA ASN A 97 7.02 3.16 6.62
C ASN A 97 8.17 3.81 5.81
N ASP A 98 7.99 3.91 4.51
CA ASP A 98 8.87 4.58 3.55
C ASP A 98 8.04 5.34 2.51
N ASP A 99 8.62 6.40 1.98
CA ASP A 99 8.02 7.19 0.92
C ASP A 99 8.11 6.46 -0.44
N PRO A 100 7.26 6.79 -1.43
CA PRO A 100 7.30 6.17 -2.77
C PRO A 100 8.65 6.26 -3.47
N ILE A 101 9.49 7.25 -3.09
CA ILE A 101 10.83 7.50 -3.64
C ILE A 101 11.92 6.65 -2.98
N ASP A 102 11.67 6.10 -1.79
CA ASP A 102 12.66 5.33 -1.04
C ASP A 102 12.96 3.99 -1.75
N LYS A 103 14.15 3.44 -1.49
CA LYS A 103 14.65 2.23 -2.16
C LYS A 103 13.76 1.02 -1.95
N SER A 104 13.13 0.90 -0.80
CA SER A 104 12.18 -0.19 -0.54
C SER A 104 11.01 -0.18 -1.53
N MET A 105 10.52 1.02 -1.92
CA MET A 105 9.39 1.16 -2.85
C MET A 105 9.85 1.23 -4.31
N SER A 106 10.85 2.07 -4.61
CA SER A 106 11.27 2.34 -5.99
C SER A 106 12.11 1.23 -6.61
N GLU A 107 12.95 0.55 -5.81
CA GLU A 107 13.88 -0.49 -6.26
C GLU A 107 13.42 -1.89 -5.82
N ALA A 108 13.25 -2.12 -4.50
CA ALA A 108 12.97 -3.45 -3.97
C ALA A 108 11.57 -3.96 -4.34
N LEU A 109 10.54 -3.12 -4.26
CA LEU A 109 9.17 -3.42 -4.72
C LEU A 109 8.96 -3.08 -6.21
N ARG A 110 9.95 -2.46 -6.87
CA ARG A 110 9.92 -2.07 -8.28
C ARG A 110 8.76 -1.13 -8.64
N GLY A 111 8.42 -0.24 -7.71
CA GLY A 111 7.38 0.77 -7.91
C GLY A 111 7.76 1.81 -8.97
N LYS A 112 6.92 1.99 -9.99
CA LYS A 112 7.10 2.97 -11.07
C LYS A 112 6.13 4.13 -10.91
N ALA A 113 6.63 5.34 -11.14
CA ALA A 113 5.87 6.58 -11.03
C ALA A 113 4.89 6.81 -12.19
N ASN A 114 5.20 6.27 -13.37
CA ASN A 114 4.41 6.47 -14.58
C ASN A 114 3.93 5.12 -15.14
N ILE A 115 2.67 5.08 -15.58
CA ILE A 115 2.05 3.86 -16.12
C ILE A 115 2.84 3.29 -17.30
N ASN A 116 3.40 4.16 -18.16
CA ASN A 116 4.16 3.74 -19.34
C ASN A 116 5.51 3.10 -19.02
N GLU A 117 6.01 3.29 -17.80
CA GLU A 117 7.28 2.70 -17.36
C GLU A 117 7.09 1.33 -16.70
N VAL A 118 5.83 0.92 -16.48
CA VAL A 118 5.51 -0.34 -15.81
C VAL A 118 5.71 -1.50 -16.77
N GLY A 119 6.82 -2.20 -16.61
CA GLY A 119 7.14 -3.44 -17.33
C GLY A 119 6.50 -4.67 -16.70
N GLU A 120 6.75 -5.84 -17.31
CA GLU A 120 6.45 -7.11 -16.67
C GLU A 120 7.27 -7.22 -15.38
N GLY A 121 6.62 -7.60 -14.31
CA GLY A 121 7.30 -7.69 -13.02
C GLY A 121 7.45 -6.38 -12.24
N ASP A 122 7.02 -5.23 -12.76
CA ASP A 122 6.96 -3.97 -12.01
C ASP A 122 5.59 -3.76 -11.35
N MET A 123 5.55 -2.83 -10.41
CA MET A 123 4.32 -2.34 -9.79
C MET A 123 4.12 -0.87 -10.16
N TYR A 124 2.90 -0.44 -10.41
CA TYR A 124 2.58 0.98 -10.51
C TYR A 124 2.39 1.58 -9.12
N ASN A 125 3.11 2.66 -8.83
CA ASN A 125 2.96 3.42 -7.59
C ASN A 125 2.36 4.81 -7.89
N PRO A 126 1.02 4.97 -7.80
CA PRO A 126 0.37 6.25 -8.08
C PRO A 126 0.72 7.36 -7.08
N TRP A 127 1.31 7.01 -5.94
CA TRP A 127 1.61 7.94 -4.86
C TRP A 127 2.92 8.70 -5.07
N TYR A 128 3.79 8.21 -5.95
CA TYR A 128 5.05 8.89 -6.26
C TYR A 128 4.83 10.34 -6.68
N ASN A 129 3.93 10.58 -7.63
CA ASN A 129 3.63 11.92 -8.13
C ASN A 129 2.86 12.79 -7.11
N VAL A 130 2.05 12.18 -6.25
CA VAL A 130 1.34 12.88 -5.16
C VAL A 130 2.35 13.48 -4.18
N LEU A 131 3.35 12.72 -3.76
CA LEU A 131 4.42 13.23 -2.89
C LEU A 131 5.32 14.23 -3.63
N ALA A 132 5.84 13.84 -4.79
CA ALA A 132 6.88 14.61 -5.50
C ALA A 132 6.39 15.93 -6.09
N LYS A 133 5.13 15.99 -6.58
CA LYS A 133 4.58 17.17 -7.25
C LYS A 133 3.65 17.99 -6.38
N GLU A 134 2.89 17.34 -5.51
CA GLU A 134 1.89 18.03 -4.67
C GLU A 134 2.40 18.27 -3.25
N GLY A 135 3.51 17.65 -2.85
CA GLY A 135 4.03 17.72 -1.48
C GLY A 135 3.04 17.17 -0.44
N ALA A 136 2.08 16.33 -0.90
CA ALA A 136 1.04 15.79 -0.05
C ALA A 136 1.45 14.43 0.52
N GLY A 137 1.11 14.19 1.77
CA GLY A 137 1.42 12.94 2.47
C GLY A 137 0.27 12.45 3.33
N THR A 138 0.46 11.30 3.95
CA THR A 138 -0.52 10.68 4.86
C THR A 138 -0.22 10.94 6.32
N LEU A 139 1.02 11.26 6.67
CA LEU A 139 1.41 11.63 8.03
C LEU A 139 2.41 12.79 8.03
N GLN A 140 2.52 13.47 9.16
CA GLN A 140 3.58 14.43 9.37
C GLN A 140 4.61 13.90 10.37
N TYR A 141 5.87 13.95 9.97
CA TYR A 141 6.99 13.61 10.81
C TYR A 141 8.08 14.70 10.71
N GLN A 142 8.52 15.22 11.85
CA GLN A 142 9.54 16.30 11.92
C GLN A 142 9.23 17.52 11.04
N GLY A 143 7.95 17.88 10.94
CA GLY A 143 7.51 19.07 10.18
C GLY A 143 7.33 18.84 8.68
N SER A 144 7.59 17.65 8.17
CA SER A 144 7.42 17.28 6.76
C SER A 144 6.30 16.27 6.58
N TRP A 145 5.58 16.38 5.46
CA TRP A 145 4.64 15.35 5.03
C TRP A 145 5.40 14.15 4.43
N ASN A 146 5.07 12.96 4.89
CA ASN A 146 5.52 11.69 4.34
C ASN A 146 4.31 10.90 3.83
N LEU A 147 4.50 10.05 2.83
CA LEU A 147 3.44 9.26 2.22
C LEU A 147 3.76 7.76 2.39
N PHE A 148 3.56 7.27 3.63
CA PHE A 148 3.88 5.89 3.99
C PHE A 148 2.75 4.91 3.67
N ASP A 149 1.51 5.41 3.68
CA ASP A 149 0.34 4.61 3.34
C ASP A 149 0.18 4.58 1.82
N GLN A 150 0.33 3.41 1.21
CA GLN A 150 0.38 3.26 -0.23
C GLN A 150 -0.47 2.06 -0.69
N ILE A 151 -0.97 2.15 -1.92
CA ILE A 151 -1.59 1.05 -2.65
C ILE A 151 -0.91 0.99 -4.02
N LEU A 152 -0.12 -0.06 -4.26
CA LEU A 152 0.55 -0.31 -5.52
C LEU A 152 -0.24 -1.33 -6.34
N LEU A 153 -0.15 -1.26 -7.65
CA LEU A 153 -0.97 -2.05 -8.58
C LEU A 153 -0.09 -2.83 -9.56
N SER A 154 -0.46 -4.07 -9.82
CA SER A 154 0.16 -4.86 -10.89
C SER A 154 -0.21 -4.31 -12.27
N LYS A 155 0.64 -4.58 -13.27
CA LYS A 155 0.50 -4.08 -14.63
C LYS A 155 -0.86 -4.35 -15.27
N ASN A 156 -1.44 -5.52 -15.05
CA ASN A 156 -2.72 -5.92 -15.64
C ASN A 156 -3.95 -5.14 -15.07
N LEU A 157 -3.76 -4.35 -14.00
CA LEU A 157 -4.72 -3.35 -13.52
C LEU A 157 -4.62 -2.01 -14.26
N LEU A 158 -3.71 -1.83 -15.20
CA LEU A 158 -3.45 -0.56 -15.85
C LEU A 158 -3.98 -0.57 -17.29
N ASN A 159 -4.45 0.59 -17.74
CA ASN A 159 -4.64 0.84 -19.15
C ASN A 159 -3.32 1.30 -19.80
N ALA A 160 -3.10 0.93 -21.05
CA ALA A 160 -2.05 1.54 -21.84
C ALA A 160 -2.30 3.06 -21.96
N ASN A 161 -1.23 3.84 -22.13
CA ASN A 161 -1.33 5.30 -22.19
C ASN A 161 -2.34 5.76 -23.25
N GLY A 162 -3.30 6.58 -22.83
CA GLY A 162 -4.38 7.07 -23.68
C GLY A 162 -5.53 6.08 -23.93
N SER A 163 -5.41 4.82 -23.51
CA SER A 163 -6.48 3.84 -23.59
C SER A 163 -7.51 4.07 -22.49
N LYS A 164 -8.78 3.78 -22.82
CA LYS A 164 -9.91 3.75 -21.86
C LYS A 164 -10.64 2.42 -21.99
N ASP A 165 -9.90 1.32 -22.03
CA ASP A 165 -10.46 -0.01 -22.06
C ASP A 165 -10.80 -0.46 -20.63
N TYR A 166 -12.08 -0.53 -20.31
CA TYR A 166 -12.63 -1.00 -19.05
C TYR A 166 -13.40 -2.32 -19.20
N SER A 167 -13.14 -3.09 -20.25
CA SER A 167 -13.67 -4.45 -20.40
C SER A 167 -13.22 -5.39 -19.27
N SER A 168 -12.07 -5.08 -18.67
CA SER A 168 -11.56 -5.67 -17.44
C SER A 168 -11.36 -4.62 -16.35
N LEU A 169 -11.19 -5.08 -15.10
CA LEU A 169 -10.98 -4.20 -13.94
C LEU A 169 -9.69 -3.40 -14.09
N LYS A 170 -9.78 -2.08 -14.09
CA LYS A 170 -8.67 -1.16 -14.33
C LYS A 170 -8.61 -0.05 -13.29
N TYR A 171 -7.39 0.40 -13.00
CA TYR A 171 -7.12 1.60 -12.23
C TYR A 171 -7.67 2.84 -12.95
N TRP A 172 -8.35 3.69 -12.21
CA TRP A 172 -8.85 4.96 -12.70
C TRP A 172 -8.16 6.15 -12.06
N LYS A 173 -8.14 6.21 -10.71
CA LYS A 173 -7.52 7.31 -9.95
C LYS A 173 -7.21 6.88 -8.52
N ASN A 174 -6.45 7.73 -7.83
CA ASN A 174 -6.16 7.64 -6.40
C ASN A 174 -6.38 8.97 -5.71
N GLN A 175 -6.52 8.95 -4.41
CA GLN A 175 -6.56 10.15 -3.57
C GLN A 175 -6.20 9.83 -2.12
N ILE A 176 -5.60 10.80 -1.42
CA ILE A 176 -5.55 10.80 0.04
C ILE A 176 -6.92 11.27 0.54
N PHE A 177 -7.56 10.49 1.40
CA PHE A 177 -8.85 10.87 1.96
C PHE A 177 -8.65 11.93 3.04
N LYS A 178 -9.00 13.18 2.74
CA LYS A 178 -8.89 14.34 3.63
C LYS A 178 -10.27 14.86 3.98
N ARG A 179 -10.56 15.02 5.28
CA ARG A 179 -11.76 15.67 5.81
C ARG A 179 -11.36 16.46 7.04
N ASP A 180 -12.00 17.60 7.27
CA ASP A 180 -11.63 18.54 8.33
C ASP A 180 -11.59 17.87 9.71
N TYR A 181 -12.52 16.94 9.98
CA TYR A 181 -12.57 16.22 11.25
C TYR A 181 -11.38 15.27 11.51
N LEU A 182 -10.62 14.95 10.46
CA LEU A 182 -9.39 14.11 10.58
C LEU A 182 -8.18 14.91 11.05
N PHE A 183 -8.27 16.23 11.13
CA PHE A 183 -7.14 17.10 11.45
C PHE A 183 -7.27 17.72 12.84
N GLN A 184 -6.13 17.94 13.45
CA GLN A 184 -6.04 18.73 14.67
C GLN A 184 -6.31 20.20 14.37
N THR A 185 -7.28 20.79 15.06
CA THR A 185 -7.73 22.18 14.80
C THR A 185 -6.97 23.22 15.60
N GLU A 186 -6.32 22.81 16.72
CA GLU A 186 -5.70 23.72 17.68
C GLU A 186 -4.34 23.20 18.20
N GLY A 187 -3.60 24.09 18.87
CA GLY A 187 -2.37 23.77 19.56
C GLY A 187 -1.17 23.51 18.64
N LYS A 188 -0.12 22.93 19.21
CA LYS A 188 1.18 22.68 18.54
C LYS A 188 1.06 21.81 17.28
N TYR A 189 0.08 20.94 17.23
CA TYR A 189 -0.10 19.96 16.14
C TYR A 189 -1.25 20.34 15.19
N LYS A 190 -1.68 21.60 15.20
CA LYS A 190 -2.72 22.11 14.29
C LYS A 190 -2.36 21.79 12.83
N GLY A 191 -3.32 21.24 12.10
CA GLY A 191 -3.15 20.83 10.68
C GLY A 191 -2.49 19.47 10.47
N MET A 192 -2.11 18.76 11.55
CA MET A 192 -1.67 17.38 11.49
C MET A 192 -2.87 16.42 11.64
N PRO A 193 -2.78 15.17 11.18
CA PRO A 193 -3.80 14.17 11.47
C PRO A 193 -4.06 14.05 12.98
N LYS A 194 -5.33 13.98 13.35
CA LYS A 194 -5.77 13.93 14.74
C LYS A 194 -5.67 12.49 15.27
N ARG A 195 -4.55 12.19 15.94
CA ARG A 195 -4.29 10.85 16.49
C ARG A 195 -5.17 10.53 17.70
N THR A 196 -5.39 9.26 17.90
CA THR A 196 -6.21 8.72 19.01
C THR A 196 -5.56 8.98 20.36
N THR A 197 -4.24 8.77 20.46
CA THR A 197 -3.47 8.92 21.70
C THR A 197 -2.10 9.52 21.42
N ALA A 198 -1.54 10.22 22.41
CA ALA A 198 -0.14 10.63 22.43
C ALA A 198 0.39 10.64 23.87
N GLY A 199 1.58 10.03 24.09
CA GLY A 199 2.19 9.99 25.42
C GLY A 199 1.29 9.37 26.51
N GLY A 200 0.45 8.39 26.16
CA GLY A 200 -0.50 7.76 27.06
C GLY A 200 -1.79 8.57 27.32
N VAL A 201 -1.94 9.75 26.72
CA VAL A 201 -3.13 10.60 26.85
C VAL A 201 -4.07 10.33 25.67
N TRP A 202 -5.36 10.15 25.97
CA TRP A 202 -6.42 10.05 24.97
C TRP A 202 -6.72 11.43 24.37
N LEU A 203 -6.68 11.54 23.04
CA LEU A 203 -6.84 12.80 22.30
C LEU A 203 -8.15 12.85 21.49
N ASP A 204 -8.97 11.81 21.57
CA ASP A 204 -10.26 11.72 20.86
C ASP A 204 -10.13 11.93 19.35
N GLY A 205 -9.08 11.40 18.77
CA GLY A 205 -8.81 11.41 17.35
C GLY A 205 -9.01 10.03 16.71
N PHE A 206 -8.68 9.94 15.42
CA PHE A 206 -8.86 8.72 14.63
C PHE A 206 -7.55 7.98 14.41
N SER A 207 -6.58 8.66 13.80
CA SER A 207 -5.25 8.13 13.47
C SER A 207 -4.28 9.27 13.25
N ASP A 208 -2.99 9.02 13.40
CA ASP A 208 -1.91 9.91 12.97
C ASP A 208 -1.58 9.78 11.48
N HIS A 209 -2.28 8.87 10.78
CA HIS A 209 -2.21 8.71 9.34
C HIS A 209 -3.55 9.03 8.68
N LEU A 210 -3.52 9.56 7.46
CA LEU A 210 -4.70 9.76 6.61
C LEU A 210 -4.92 8.54 5.73
N PRO A 211 -6.17 8.09 5.54
CA PRO A 211 -6.47 6.98 4.64
C PRO A 211 -6.13 7.31 3.18
N VAL A 212 -5.67 6.31 2.44
CA VAL A 212 -5.48 6.36 0.99
C VAL A 212 -6.53 5.53 0.27
N VAL A 213 -6.95 5.98 -0.91
CA VAL A 213 -8.01 5.36 -1.71
C VAL A 213 -7.55 5.21 -3.15
N VAL A 214 -7.79 4.05 -3.71
CA VAL A 214 -7.66 3.76 -5.14
C VAL A 214 -9.02 3.39 -5.69
N TYR A 215 -9.37 3.92 -6.86
CA TYR A 215 -10.58 3.61 -7.57
C TYR A 215 -10.28 2.69 -8.75
N LEU A 216 -10.92 1.54 -8.75
CA LEU A 216 -10.90 0.60 -9.85
C LEU A 216 -12.24 0.64 -10.57
N VAL A 217 -12.23 0.52 -11.90
CA VAL A 217 -13.41 0.61 -12.75
C VAL A 217 -13.44 -0.56 -13.71
N LYS A 218 -14.63 -1.10 -13.93
CA LYS A 218 -14.96 -2.08 -14.98
C LYS A 218 -16.29 -1.72 -15.59
N GLU A 219 -16.43 -1.90 -16.91
CA GLU A 219 -17.72 -1.74 -17.59
C GLU A 219 -18.74 -2.76 -17.07
N LYS A 220 -19.97 -2.31 -16.90
CA LYS A 220 -21.07 -3.21 -16.52
C LYS A 220 -21.41 -4.05 -17.75
N GLN A 221 -21.26 -5.34 -17.62
CA GLN A 221 -21.78 -6.32 -18.58
C GLN A 221 -23.29 -6.47 -18.43
#